data_0872ccb9dcf943f66ede06157b7dab5b
#
_entry.id   0872ccb9dcf943f66ede06157b7dab5b
#
_cell.length_a   1.000
_cell.length_b   1.000
_cell.length_c   1.000
_cell.angle_alpha   90.00
_cell.angle_beta   90.00
_cell.angle_gamma   90.00
#
_symmetry.space_group_name_H-M   'P 1'
#
loop_
_entity.id
_entity.type
_entity.pdbx_description
1 polymer ?
#
loop_
_entity_poly.entity_id
_entity_poly.type
_entity_poly.pdbx_seq_one_letter_code
_entity_poly.pdbx_strand_id
1 'polypeptide(L)'
;MPFLSEKASSAVAAGTGGGYLNPSKIQSGLSVRFALLDDNPLEFFEVWGEAIDGSVKPFRFTDEPTPDDIDAEFGSDYSRRLNRDRTAPEPAKFAIAVPVYNHDAGSVQVLQVSQKSINRELDSISQMEDYANLLEWDFVLGKEGNGLNTEYSLRAVPRKKGSNDVIQEAWEETQSGGFDIGRLLTGGNPFKEG
;
A
#
# COMPACT_ATOMS: atom_id res chain seq x y z
N MET A 1 11.97 23.16 -17.84
CA MET A 1 10.56 23.00 -18.24
C MET A 1 10.16 21.56 -17.97
N PRO A 2 9.02 21.29 -17.33
CA PRO A 2 8.54 19.92 -17.20
C PRO A 2 8.22 19.37 -18.61
N PHE A 3 8.58 18.10 -18.83
CA PHE A 3 8.35 17.44 -20.13
C PHE A 3 6.86 17.18 -20.39
N LEU A 4 6.06 17.00 -19.33
CA LEU A 4 4.62 16.81 -19.41
C LEU A 4 3.88 18.08 -18.97
N SER A 5 2.68 18.31 -19.52
CA SER A 5 1.77 19.35 -19.06
C SER A 5 1.28 19.06 -17.62
N GLU A 6 0.86 20.08 -16.88
CA GLU A 6 0.25 19.91 -15.55
C GLU A 6 -0.91 18.91 -15.56
N LYS A 7 -1.71 18.89 -16.61
CA LYS A 7 -2.82 17.96 -16.78
C LYS A 7 -2.35 16.51 -16.94
N ALA A 8 -1.25 16.30 -17.64
CA ALA A 8 -0.66 14.97 -17.82
C ALA A 8 0.03 14.50 -16.52
N SER A 9 0.71 15.40 -15.82
CA SER A 9 1.28 15.12 -14.50
C SER A 9 0.20 14.78 -13.46
N SER A 10 -0.92 15.52 -13.47
CA SER A 10 -2.07 15.25 -12.60
C SER A 10 -2.76 13.93 -12.94
N ALA A 11 -2.84 13.56 -14.24
CA ALA A 11 -3.41 12.27 -14.65
C ALA A 11 -2.53 11.09 -14.23
N VAL A 12 -1.20 11.25 -14.24
CA VAL A 12 -0.25 10.27 -13.71
C VAL A 12 -0.39 10.12 -12.19
N ALA A 13 -0.55 11.24 -11.47
CA ALA A 13 -0.78 11.26 -10.04
C ALA A 13 -2.16 10.72 -9.64
N ALA A 14 -3.20 10.89 -10.47
CA ALA A 14 -4.57 10.42 -10.22
C ALA A 14 -4.70 8.88 -10.13
N GLY A 15 -3.72 8.12 -10.65
CA GLY A 15 -3.66 6.66 -10.50
C GLY A 15 -3.43 6.18 -9.06
N THR A 16 -3.03 7.08 -8.16
CA THR A 16 -2.79 6.82 -6.73
C THR A 16 -3.82 7.53 -5.83
N GLY A 17 -5.03 7.74 -6.33
CA GLY A 17 -6.06 8.57 -5.72
C GLY A 17 -6.40 8.21 -4.27
N GLY A 18 -6.71 9.24 -3.47
CA GLY A 18 -7.08 9.14 -2.06
C GLY A 18 -5.88 9.01 -1.13
N GLY A 19 -6.11 8.55 0.10
CA GLY A 19 -5.08 8.35 1.13
C GLY A 19 -4.23 7.08 0.96
N TYR A 20 -4.27 6.40 -0.19
CA TYR A 20 -3.59 5.11 -0.39
C TYR A 20 -2.68 5.12 -1.62
N LEU A 21 -1.49 4.57 -1.43
CA LEU A 21 -0.59 4.19 -2.51
C LEU A 21 -0.70 2.67 -2.71
N ASN A 22 -1.37 2.25 -3.77
CA ASN A 22 -1.54 0.85 -4.09
C ASN A 22 -0.69 0.49 -5.33
N PRO A 23 0.29 -0.42 -5.23
CA PRO A 23 1.16 -0.78 -6.35
C PRO A 23 0.39 -1.23 -7.60
N SER A 24 -0.74 -1.93 -7.42
CA SER A 24 -1.55 -2.40 -8.56
C SER A 24 -2.16 -1.27 -9.38
N LYS A 25 -2.33 -0.08 -8.79
CA LYS A 25 -2.88 1.11 -9.45
C LYS A 25 -1.84 1.92 -10.22
N ILE A 26 -0.55 1.68 -10.02
CA ILE A 26 0.51 2.29 -10.83
C ILE A 26 0.32 1.81 -12.27
N GLN A 27 0.39 2.73 -13.22
CA GLN A 27 0.29 2.40 -14.64
C GLN A 27 1.57 1.69 -15.11
N SER A 28 1.43 0.75 -16.04
CA SER A 28 2.58 0.08 -16.67
C SER A 28 3.54 1.09 -17.30
N GLY A 29 4.84 0.92 -17.08
CA GLY A 29 5.89 1.82 -17.54
C GLY A 29 6.12 3.04 -16.64
N LEU A 30 5.36 3.16 -15.54
CA LEU A 30 5.51 4.28 -14.61
C LEU A 30 6.08 3.84 -13.26
N SER A 31 6.57 4.81 -12.51
CA SER A 31 7.05 4.63 -11.15
C SER A 31 6.56 5.75 -10.24
N VAL A 32 6.52 5.45 -8.95
CA VAL A 32 6.18 6.40 -7.88
C VAL A 32 7.36 6.49 -6.94
N ARG A 33 7.72 7.72 -6.55
CA ARG A 33 8.76 7.99 -5.56
C ARG A 33 8.13 8.35 -4.23
N PHE A 34 8.58 7.70 -3.17
CA PHE A 34 8.06 7.94 -1.82
C PHE A 34 9.16 7.84 -0.75
N ALA A 35 8.90 8.40 0.40
CA ALA A 35 9.68 8.25 1.62
C ALA A 35 8.87 7.48 2.65
N LEU A 36 9.48 6.53 3.36
CA LEU A 36 8.87 5.89 4.52
C LEU A 36 8.79 6.90 5.68
N LEU A 37 7.67 6.88 6.41
CA LEU A 37 7.43 7.73 7.58
C LEU A 37 7.48 6.95 8.90
N ASP A 38 7.42 5.63 8.79
CA ASP A 38 7.56 4.68 9.89
C ASP A 38 8.32 3.45 9.38
N ASP A 39 9.16 2.86 10.20
CA ASP A 39 9.92 1.64 9.91
C ASP A 39 9.31 0.39 10.56
N ASN A 40 8.16 0.55 11.20
CA ASN A 40 7.39 -0.54 11.80
C ASN A 40 6.04 -0.71 11.07
N PRO A 41 6.01 -1.45 9.96
CA PRO A 41 4.79 -1.64 9.19
C PRO A 41 3.73 -2.42 9.97
N LEU A 42 2.46 -2.11 9.72
CA LEU A 42 1.35 -2.95 10.15
C LEU A 42 1.33 -4.21 9.27
N GLU A 43 1.47 -5.37 9.89
CA GLU A 43 1.42 -6.67 9.22
C GLU A 43 0.04 -7.31 9.42
N PHE A 44 -0.52 -7.90 8.37
CA PHE A 44 -1.82 -8.57 8.44
C PHE A 44 -2.01 -9.57 7.29
N PHE A 45 -3.01 -10.44 7.46
CA PHE A 45 -3.53 -11.29 6.39
C PHE A 45 -4.85 -10.71 5.89
N GLU A 46 -5.03 -10.65 4.59
CA GLU A 46 -6.22 -10.10 3.95
C GLU A 46 -6.98 -11.18 3.19
N VAL A 47 -8.28 -11.26 3.42
CA VAL A 47 -9.21 -12.13 2.72
C VAL A 47 -10.34 -11.27 2.15
N TRP A 48 -10.67 -11.46 0.89
CA TRP A 48 -11.75 -10.73 0.25
C TRP A 48 -13.08 -11.48 0.37
N GLY A 49 -14.08 -10.81 0.94
CA GLY A 49 -15.47 -11.26 0.98
C GLY A 49 -16.27 -10.62 -0.16
N GLU A 50 -17.20 -11.37 -0.70
CA GLU A 50 -18.16 -10.94 -1.70
C GLU A 50 -19.58 -11.06 -1.11
N ALA A 51 -20.32 -9.95 -1.10
CA ALA A 51 -21.71 -9.91 -0.66
C ALA A 51 -22.67 -10.37 -1.76
N ILE A 52 -23.94 -10.60 -1.40
CA ILE A 52 -24.99 -11.06 -2.33
C ILE A 52 -25.19 -10.07 -3.49
N ASP A 53 -25.03 -8.79 -3.24
CA ASP A 53 -25.14 -7.73 -4.27
C ASP A 53 -23.91 -7.62 -5.18
N GLY A 54 -22.88 -8.46 -4.98
CA GLY A 54 -21.64 -8.47 -5.73
C GLY A 54 -20.62 -7.44 -5.23
N SER A 55 -20.92 -6.68 -4.20
CA SER A 55 -19.94 -5.80 -3.57
C SER A 55 -18.84 -6.62 -2.88
N VAL A 56 -17.62 -6.11 -2.88
CA VAL A 56 -16.46 -6.79 -2.29
C VAL A 56 -15.87 -5.95 -1.17
N LYS A 57 -15.44 -6.62 -0.10
CA LYS A 57 -14.84 -6.00 1.07
C LYS A 57 -13.61 -6.80 1.53
N PRO A 58 -12.50 -6.15 1.88
CA PRO A 58 -11.38 -6.83 2.52
C PRO A 58 -11.65 -7.02 4.02
N PHE A 59 -11.32 -8.21 4.49
CA PHE A 59 -11.27 -8.56 5.91
C PHE A 59 -9.81 -8.82 6.30
N ARG A 60 -9.38 -8.30 7.42
CA ARG A 60 -7.98 -8.33 7.84
C ARG A 60 -7.83 -8.99 9.20
N PHE A 61 -6.82 -9.85 9.29
CA PHE A 61 -6.49 -10.65 10.46
C PHE A 61 -5.04 -10.42 10.83
N THR A 62 -4.75 -10.33 12.12
CA THR A 62 -3.37 -10.18 12.60
C THR A 62 -2.55 -11.44 12.41
N ASP A 63 -3.19 -12.60 12.51
CA ASP A 63 -2.61 -13.91 12.29
C ASP A 63 -3.20 -14.56 11.03
N GLU A 64 -2.53 -15.57 10.48
CA GLU A 64 -3.07 -16.32 9.34
C GLU A 64 -4.39 -17.01 9.72
N PRO A 65 -5.52 -16.60 9.13
CA PRO A 65 -6.81 -17.10 9.54
C PRO A 65 -7.05 -18.52 9.05
N THR A 66 -7.69 -19.32 9.89
CA THR A 66 -8.27 -20.59 9.47
C THR A 66 -9.57 -20.37 8.69
N PRO A 67 -10.08 -21.36 7.93
CA PRO A 67 -11.40 -21.27 7.31
C PRO A 67 -12.51 -20.93 8.30
N ASP A 68 -12.47 -21.47 9.50
CA ASP A 68 -13.47 -21.24 10.55
C ASP A 68 -13.41 -19.77 11.05
N ASP A 69 -12.21 -19.18 11.18
CA ASP A 69 -12.05 -17.77 11.53
C ASP A 69 -12.66 -16.85 10.47
N ILE A 70 -12.45 -17.19 9.19
CA ILE A 70 -12.99 -16.43 8.07
C ILE A 70 -14.49 -16.52 8.05
N ASP A 71 -15.06 -17.71 8.21
CA ASP A 71 -16.50 -17.93 8.20
C ASP A 71 -17.18 -17.23 9.39
N ALA A 72 -16.53 -17.22 10.56
CA ALA A 72 -17.02 -16.51 11.73
C ALA A 72 -17.07 -14.98 11.51
N GLU A 73 -16.05 -14.41 10.87
CA GLU A 73 -15.96 -12.96 10.59
C GLU A 73 -16.90 -12.54 9.44
N PHE A 74 -17.12 -13.41 8.45
CA PHE A 74 -18.01 -13.14 7.32
C PHE A 74 -19.48 -13.24 7.69
N GLY A 75 -19.85 -14.11 8.63
CA GLY A 75 -21.22 -14.39 9.01
C GLY A 75 -22.04 -14.88 7.82
N SER A 76 -23.29 -14.40 7.75
CA SER A 76 -24.22 -14.70 6.64
C SER A 76 -24.14 -13.71 5.47
N ASP A 77 -23.44 -12.61 5.64
CA ASP A 77 -23.49 -11.46 4.71
C ASP A 77 -22.48 -11.56 3.58
N TYR A 78 -21.40 -12.29 3.81
CA TYR A 78 -20.30 -12.43 2.86
C TYR A 78 -19.97 -13.89 2.58
N SER A 79 -19.56 -14.16 1.36
CA SER A 79 -18.92 -15.42 0.96
C SER A 79 -17.47 -15.15 0.55
N ARG A 80 -16.62 -16.19 0.62
CA ARG A 80 -15.23 -16.07 0.18
C ARG A 80 -15.19 -15.81 -1.32
N ARG A 81 -14.47 -14.76 -1.70
CA ARG A 81 -14.20 -14.49 -3.11
C ARG A 81 -13.48 -15.67 -3.75
N LEU A 82 -13.92 -16.06 -4.93
CA LEU A 82 -13.30 -17.15 -5.68
C LEU A 82 -12.08 -16.65 -6.45
N ASN A 83 -11.13 -17.55 -6.65
CA ASN A 83 -9.98 -17.32 -7.52
C ASN A 83 -10.45 -17.02 -8.96
N ARG A 84 -9.48 -16.62 -9.83
CA ARG A 84 -9.77 -16.23 -11.21
C ARG A 84 -10.52 -17.30 -11.99
N ASP A 85 -10.18 -18.57 -11.76
CA ASP A 85 -10.78 -19.72 -12.46
C ASP A 85 -12.09 -20.17 -11.82
N ARG A 86 -12.50 -19.54 -10.72
CA ARG A 86 -13.70 -19.84 -9.92
C ARG A 86 -13.75 -21.28 -9.41
N THR A 87 -12.61 -21.92 -9.26
CA THR A 87 -12.50 -23.32 -8.83
C THR A 87 -12.32 -23.49 -7.32
N ALA A 88 -11.81 -22.44 -6.65
CA ALA A 88 -11.55 -22.46 -5.22
C ALA A 88 -11.63 -21.04 -4.61
N PRO A 89 -11.84 -20.91 -3.29
CA PRO A 89 -11.71 -19.64 -2.62
C PRO A 89 -10.30 -19.07 -2.76
N GLU A 90 -10.20 -17.73 -2.90
CA GLU A 90 -8.89 -17.07 -2.84
C GLU A 90 -8.26 -17.32 -1.46
N PRO A 91 -6.96 -17.67 -1.40
CA PRO A 91 -6.26 -17.83 -0.14
C PRO A 91 -6.08 -16.48 0.56
N ALA A 92 -5.93 -16.51 1.88
CA ALA A 92 -5.48 -15.34 2.62
C ALA A 92 -4.11 -14.88 2.10
N LYS A 93 -3.96 -13.57 1.92
CA LYS A 93 -2.72 -12.97 1.43
C LYS A 93 -2.07 -12.15 2.54
N PHE A 94 -0.82 -12.46 2.83
CA PHE A 94 -0.01 -11.60 3.70
C PHE A 94 0.19 -10.24 3.03
N ALA A 95 -0.02 -9.19 3.80
CA ALA A 95 0.17 -7.81 3.38
C ALA A 95 0.79 -6.98 4.49
N ILE A 96 1.43 -5.90 4.10
CA ILE A 96 1.90 -4.85 5.00
C ILE A 96 1.25 -3.54 4.65
N ALA A 97 1.09 -2.67 5.64
CA ALA A 97 0.70 -1.28 5.44
C ALA A 97 1.65 -0.36 6.22
N VAL A 98 2.10 0.70 5.59
CA VAL A 98 3.04 1.65 6.19
C VAL A 98 2.72 3.06 5.71
N PRO A 99 2.80 4.11 6.58
CA PRO A 99 2.64 5.48 6.14
C PRO A 99 3.86 5.91 5.31
N VAL A 100 3.60 6.60 4.22
CA VAL A 100 4.62 7.11 3.31
C VAL A 100 4.30 8.55 2.91
N TYR A 101 5.33 9.32 2.61
CA TYR A 101 5.17 10.57 1.87
C TYR A 101 5.36 10.29 0.38
N ASN A 102 4.30 10.43 -0.40
CA ASN A 102 4.35 10.28 -1.85
C ASN A 102 4.79 11.60 -2.49
N HIS A 103 6.01 11.64 -3.06
CA HIS A 103 6.55 12.85 -3.68
C HIS A 103 5.75 13.30 -4.90
N ASP A 104 5.15 12.36 -5.64
CA ASP A 104 4.39 12.67 -6.85
C ASP A 104 3.01 13.24 -6.50
N ALA A 105 2.40 12.77 -5.42
CA ALA A 105 1.13 13.28 -4.90
C ALA A 105 1.30 14.51 -3.98
N GLY A 106 2.51 14.72 -3.42
CA GLY A 106 2.79 15.80 -2.46
C GLY A 106 2.05 15.63 -1.13
N SER A 107 1.79 14.39 -0.70
CA SER A 107 0.97 14.12 0.49
C SER A 107 1.36 12.82 1.17
N VAL A 108 0.94 12.69 2.44
CA VAL A 108 1.01 11.44 3.19
C VAL A 108 -0.05 10.48 2.70
N GLN A 109 0.37 9.25 2.45
CA GLN A 109 -0.50 8.14 2.03
C GLN A 109 -0.16 6.88 2.83
N VAL A 110 -1.02 5.89 2.79
CA VAL A 110 -0.72 4.53 3.26
C VAL A 110 -0.32 3.68 2.07
N LEU A 111 0.92 3.21 2.06
CA LEU A 111 1.37 2.19 1.14
C LEU A 111 0.92 0.83 1.66
N GLN A 112 0.05 0.15 0.92
CA GLN A 112 -0.38 -1.22 1.21
C GLN A 112 0.19 -2.17 0.17
N VAL A 113 0.94 -3.17 0.60
CA VAL A 113 1.66 -4.11 -0.27
C VAL A 113 1.30 -5.54 0.09
N SER A 114 0.73 -6.26 -0.88
CA SER A 114 0.54 -7.72 -0.83
C SER A 114 1.38 -8.47 -1.87
N GLN A 115 2.10 -7.73 -2.71
CA GLN A 115 2.97 -8.31 -3.74
C GLN A 115 4.25 -8.87 -3.11
N LYS A 116 4.45 -10.16 -3.22
CA LYS A 116 5.60 -10.86 -2.61
C LYS A 116 6.95 -10.32 -3.09
N SER A 117 7.04 -9.90 -4.35
CA SER A 117 8.27 -9.33 -4.91
C SER A 117 8.66 -8.02 -4.23
N ILE A 118 7.69 -7.12 -3.99
CA ILE A 118 7.93 -5.84 -3.31
C ILE A 118 8.30 -6.07 -1.84
N ASN A 119 7.56 -6.93 -1.13
CA ASN A 119 7.85 -7.25 0.27
C ASN A 119 9.24 -7.85 0.44
N ARG A 120 9.65 -8.76 -0.46
CA ARG A 120 10.98 -9.36 -0.46
C ARG A 120 12.07 -8.31 -0.71
N GLU A 121 11.84 -7.39 -1.62
CA GLU A 121 12.81 -6.34 -1.93
C GLU A 121 12.95 -5.34 -0.77
N LEU A 122 11.85 -4.91 -0.14
CA LEU A 122 11.88 -4.09 1.07
C LEU A 122 12.65 -4.77 2.20
N ASP A 123 12.39 -6.04 2.44
CA ASP A 123 13.10 -6.83 3.45
C ASP A 123 14.59 -6.94 3.13
N SER A 124 14.93 -7.23 1.87
CA SER A 124 16.31 -7.31 1.39
C SER A 124 17.06 -5.99 1.59
N ILE A 125 16.46 -4.86 1.24
CA ILE A 125 17.04 -3.53 1.45
C ILE A 125 17.24 -3.25 2.93
N SER A 126 16.28 -3.59 3.78
CA SER A 126 16.33 -3.35 5.23
C SER A 126 17.49 -4.08 5.93
N GLN A 127 17.94 -5.20 5.35
CA GLN A 127 19.05 -6.00 5.87
C GLN A 127 20.43 -5.52 5.40
N MET A 128 20.50 -4.57 4.46
CA MET A 128 21.75 -4.02 3.99
C MET A 128 22.26 -2.94 4.95
N GLU A 129 23.53 -3.04 5.34
CA GLU A 129 24.18 -2.09 6.26
C GLU A 129 24.12 -0.65 5.75
N ASP A 130 24.25 -0.45 4.43
CA ASP A 130 24.20 0.86 3.78
C ASP A 130 22.82 1.55 3.93
N TYR A 131 21.77 0.79 4.20
CA TYR A 131 20.39 1.27 4.35
C TYR A 131 19.84 1.03 5.77
N ALA A 132 20.70 0.99 6.78
CA ALA A 132 20.34 0.68 8.16
C ALA A 132 19.22 1.58 8.73
N ASN A 133 19.10 2.82 8.24
CA ASN A 133 17.99 3.71 8.56
C ASN A 133 17.14 3.98 7.31
N LEU A 134 16.10 3.17 7.13
CA LEU A 134 15.20 3.28 5.96
C LEU A 134 14.51 4.65 5.86
N LEU A 135 14.31 5.34 6.99
CA LEU A 135 13.64 6.65 7.03
C LEU A 135 14.47 7.79 6.41
N GLU A 136 15.75 7.56 6.15
CA GLU A 136 16.64 8.55 5.50
C GLU A 136 16.66 8.44 3.98
N TRP A 137 16.04 7.40 3.43
CA TRP A 137 16.03 7.11 2.01
C TRP A 137 14.69 7.38 1.37
N ASP A 138 14.69 7.66 0.08
CA ASP A 138 13.52 7.54 -0.76
C ASP A 138 13.50 6.17 -1.44
N PHE A 139 12.32 5.78 -1.88
CA PHE A 139 12.10 4.56 -2.63
C PHE A 139 11.43 4.88 -3.96
N VAL A 140 11.81 4.16 -4.99
CA VAL A 140 11.17 4.23 -6.31
C VAL A 140 10.57 2.88 -6.62
N LEU A 141 9.24 2.85 -6.69
CA LEU A 141 8.45 1.67 -7.00
C LEU A 141 7.95 1.77 -8.43
N GLY A 142 8.41 0.89 -9.29
CA GLY A 142 8.03 0.78 -10.69
C GLY A 142 7.11 -0.40 -10.95
N LYS A 143 6.31 -0.29 -12.02
CA LYS A 143 5.46 -1.36 -12.53
C LYS A 143 5.61 -1.47 -14.04
N GLU A 144 5.84 -2.70 -14.51
CA GLU A 144 5.86 -3.07 -15.93
C GLU A 144 4.86 -4.16 -16.22
N GLY A 145 4.31 -4.16 -17.42
CA GLY A 145 3.36 -5.17 -17.86
C GLY A 145 1.96 -5.02 -17.26
N ASN A 146 1.10 -5.97 -17.60
CA ASN A 146 -0.29 -6.01 -17.15
C ASN A 146 -0.74 -7.45 -16.89
N GLY A 147 -1.73 -7.61 -16.02
CA GLY A 147 -2.31 -8.91 -15.69
C GLY A 147 -1.27 -9.89 -15.14
N LEU A 148 -1.16 -11.07 -15.72
CA LEU A 148 -0.22 -12.12 -15.29
C LEU A 148 1.24 -11.80 -15.59
N ASN A 149 1.51 -10.85 -16.50
CA ASN A 149 2.86 -10.42 -16.88
C ASN A 149 3.26 -9.12 -16.14
N THR A 150 2.64 -8.83 -15.02
CA THR A 150 2.99 -7.67 -14.20
C THR A 150 4.26 -7.95 -13.41
N GLU A 151 5.23 -7.07 -13.54
CA GLU A 151 6.47 -7.06 -12.78
C GLU A 151 6.58 -5.75 -11.99
N TYR A 152 7.03 -5.84 -10.76
CA TYR A 152 7.32 -4.70 -9.90
C TYR A 152 8.81 -4.61 -9.62
N SER A 153 9.32 -3.39 -9.57
CA SER A 153 10.68 -3.09 -9.17
C SER A 153 10.67 -2.09 -8.01
N LEU A 154 11.49 -2.31 -7.01
CA LEU A 154 11.67 -1.39 -5.90
C LEU A 154 13.16 -1.14 -5.71
N ARG A 155 13.56 0.10 -5.51
CA ARG A 155 14.93 0.46 -5.21
C ARG A 155 14.99 1.63 -4.23
N ALA A 156 15.95 1.60 -3.33
CA ALA A 156 16.28 2.75 -2.51
C ALA A 156 17.12 3.74 -3.31
N VAL A 157 16.86 5.02 -3.13
CA VAL A 157 17.59 6.12 -3.73
C VAL A 157 17.87 7.20 -2.67
N PRO A 158 18.88 8.03 -2.83
CA PRO A 158 19.10 9.15 -1.91
C PRO A 158 17.87 10.02 -1.79
N ARG A 159 17.64 10.53 -0.56
CA ARG A 159 16.52 11.44 -0.29
C ARG A 159 16.50 12.60 -1.28
N LYS A 160 15.31 12.94 -1.81
CA LYS A 160 15.14 14.08 -2.69
C LYS A 160 15.62 15.35 -1.99
N LYS A 161 16.52 16.08 -2.64
CA LYS A 161 17.14 17.27 -2.07
C LYS A 161 16.08 18.30 -1.67
N GLY A 162 16.21 18.83 -0.45
CA GLY A 162 15.31 19.86 0.09
C GLY A 162 13.91 19.39 0.48
N SER A 163 13.67 18.07 0.55
CA SER A 163 12.33 17.54 0.88
C SER A 163 12.13 17.19 2.35
N ASN A 164 13.18 17.16 3.18
CA ASN A 164 13.06 16.71 4.57
C ASN A 164 12.06 17.54 5.38
N ASP A 165 12.11 18.86 5.28
CA ASP A 165 11.22 19.75 6.06
C ASP A 165 9.76 19.55 5.63
N VAL A 166 9.50 19.47 4.33
CA VAL A 166 8.14 19.23 3.77
C VAL A 166 7.60 17.87 4.22
N ILE A 167 8.42 16.84 4.21
CA ILE A 167 8.04 15.49 4.65
C ILE A 167 7.70 15.51 6.14
N GLN A 168 8.57 16.10 6.95
CA GLN A 168 8.37 16.19 8.39
C GLN A 168 7.09 16.96 8.74
N GLU A 169 6.91 18.13 8.14
CA GLU A 169 5.72 18.99 8.36
C GLU A 169 4.43 18.24 7.98
N ALA A 170 4.40 17.59 6.81
CA ALA A 170 3.26 16.80 6.38
C ALA A 170 2.95 15.62 7.32
N TRP A 171 4.00 14.98 7.85
CA TRP A 171 3.83 13.87 8.78
C TRP A 171 3.32 14.34 10.14
N GLU A 172 3.87 15.42 10.69
CA GLU A 172 3.42 16.02 11.96
C GLU A 172 1.95 16.49 11.87
N GLU A 173 1.55 17.10 10.75
CA GLU A 173 0.17 17.48 10.49
C GLU A 173 -0.76 16.25 10.44
N THR A 174 -0.35 15.20 9.76
CA THR A 174 -1.12 13.95 9.64
C THR A 174 -1.30 13.29 11.01
N GLN A 175 -0.24 13.21 11.82
CA GLN A 175 -0.30 12.65 13.17
C GLN A 175 -1.19 13.51 14.09
N SER A 176 -1.07 14.83 14.03
CA SER A 176 -1.91 15.76 14.80
C SER A 176 -3.39 15.68 14.41
N GLY A 177 -3.68 15.28 13.18
CA GLY A 177 -5.03 14.99 12.67
C GLY A 177 -5.63 13.67 13.17
N GLY A 178 -4.92 12.91 14.02
CA GLY A 178 -5.40 11.66 14.59
C GLY A 178 -5.13 10.44 13.71
N PHE A 179 -4.07 10.44 12.92
CA PHE A 179 -3.68 9.28 12.11
C PHE A 179 -3.44 8.04 12.98
N ASP A 180 -4.05 6.93 12.60
CA ASP A 180 -3.87 5.62 13.22
C ASP A 180 -3.99 4.51 12.17
N ILE A 181 -2.86 3.90 11.83
CA ILE A 181 -2.80 2.82 10.84
C ILE A 181 -3.52 1.55 11.31
N GLY A 182 -3.62 1.34 12.62
CA GLY A 182 -4.31 0.19 13.21
C GLY A 182 -5.79 0.11 12.85
N ARG A 183 -6.41 1.23 12.49
CA ARG A 183 -7.82 1.25 12.03
C ARG A 183 -8.06 0.41 10.77
N LEU A 184 -7.01 0.12 10.00
CA LEU A 184 -7.14 -0.77 8.83
C LEU A 184 -7.61 -2.17 9.21
N LEU A 185 -7.26 -2.68 10.40
CA LEU A 185 -7.65 -4.02 10.85
C LEU A 185 -9.16 -4.16 11.02
N THR A 186 -9.84 -3.08 11.35
CA THR A 186 -11.31 -3.04 11.53
C THR A 186 -12.05 -2.45 10.33
N GLY A 187 -11.35 -2.22 9.23
CA GLY A 187 -11.92 -1.60 8.03
C GLY A 187 -12.12 -0.08 8.13
N GLY A 188 -11.54 0.55 9.16
CA GLY A 188 -11.59 2.00 9.36
C GLY A 188 -10.61 2.76 8.47
N ASN A 189 -10.78 4.09 8.44
CA ASN A 189 -9.90 4.98 7.70
C ASN A 189 -8.75 5.46 8.60
N PRO A 190 -7.48 5.21 8.26
CA PRO A 190 -6.34 5.64 9.06
C PRO A 190 -6.25 7.15 9.30
N PHE A 191 -6.77 7.96 8.39
CA PHE A 191 -6.70 9.42 8.43
C PHE A 191 -7.88 10.10 9.17
N LYS A 192 -8.91 9.35 9.54
CA LYS A 192 -10.13 9.89 10.18
C LYS A 192 -10.55 9.00 11.32
N GLU A 193 -10.90 9.64 12.44
CA GLU A 193 -11.68 8.96 13.46
C GLU A 193 -13.04 8.55 12.88
N GLY A 194 -13.40 7.30 13.12
CA GLY A 194 -14.67 6.74 12.67
C GLY A 194 -15.85 7.26 13.46
#